data_6412f7d09091034477ade8f77aff2696
#
_entry.id   6412f7d09091034477ade8f77aff2696
#
_cell.length_a   1.000
_cell.length_b   1.000
_cell.length_c   1.000
_cell.angle_alpha   90.00
_cell.angle_beta   90.00
_cell.angle_gamma   90.00
#
_symmetry.space_group_name_H-M   'P 1'
#
loop_
_entity.id
_entity.type
_entity.pdbx_description
1 polymer ?
#
loop_
_entity_poly.entity_id
_entity_poly.type
_entity_poly.pdbx_seq_one_letter_code
_entity_poly.pdbx_strand_id
1 'polypeptide(L)'
;MTKSVATLLMFTGRCEEAITFYTSLISNSKIEGIIRWGAGGPGKEGTVMRAAFTLNGVDYLATDSPAVHAFDFTPSMSIFVECDNEAELDRVFAALGEGGKTLMPLGNYGFSKKFGWCNDRFGVSWQLNLT
;
A
#
# COMPACT_ATOMS: atom_id res chain seq x y z
N MET A 1 -20.58 15.12 -14.16
CA MET A 1 -20.58 13.76 -13.56
C MET A 1 -19.17 13.35 -13.17
N THR A 2 -19.06 12.67 -12.06
CA THR A 2 -17.77 12.10 -11.63
C THR A 2 -17.31 11.04 -12.62
N LYS A 3 -16.05 11.10 -13.04
CA LYS A 3 -15.47 10.13 -13.97
C LYS A 3 -14.90 8.89 -13.27
N SER A 4 -14.21 9.11 -12.16
CA SER A 4 -13.62 8.02 -11.38
C SER A 4 -13.27 8.48 -9.97
N VAL A 5 -13.09 7.51 -9.08
CA VAL A 5 -12.63 7.73 -7.71
C VAL A 5 -11.58 6.68 -7.41
N ALA A 6 -10.47 7.10 -6.84
CA ALA A 6 -9.40 6.19 -6.42
C ALA A 6 -8.69 6.76 -5.19
N THR A 7 -8.05 5.88 -4.43
CA THR A 7 -7.17 6.30 -3.34
C THR A 7 -5.79 6.61 -3.93
N LEU A 8 -5.22 7.75 -3.56
CA LEU A 8 -3.87 8.11 -3.94
C LEU A 8 -2.94 7.98 -2.74
N LEU A 9 -1.84 7.25 -2.94
CA LEU A 9 -0.78 7.10 -1.95
C LEU A 9 0.41 7.98 -2.36
N MET A 10 0.85 8.84 -1.46
CA MET A 10 1.96 9.75 -1.73
C MET A 10 3.20 9.31 -0.97
N PHE A 11 4.23 8.95 -1.74
CA PHE A 11 5.55 8.58 -1.23
C PHE A 11 6.54 9.73 -1.46
N THR A 12 7.74 9.56 -0.98
CA THR A 12 8.81 10.56 -1.13
C THR A 12 10.08 9.94 -1.71
N GLY A 13 9.91 9.16 -2.79
CA GLY A 13 11.01 8.55 -3.53
C GLY A 13 10.93 7.04 -3.66
N ARG A 14 10.09 6.37 -2.88
CA ARG A 14 9.98 4.91 -2.86
C ARG A 14 8.69 4.37 -3.47
N CYS A 15 8.01 5.19 -4.28
CA CYS A 15 6.70 4.83 -4.85
C CYS A 15 6.78 3.54 -5.66
N GLU A 16 7.71 3.45 -6.61
CA GLU A 16 7.81 2.28 -7.48
C GLU A 16 8.15 1.01 -6.70
N GLU A 17 9.06 1.11 -5.75
CA GLU A 17 9.40 -0.02 -4.88
C GLU A 17 8.17 -0.50 -4.11
N ALA A 18 7.40 0.44 -3.55
CA ALA A 18 6.21 0.12 -2.77
C ALA A 18 5.14 -0.56 -3.61
N ILE A 19 4.76 0.02 -4.76
CA ILE A 19 3.68 -0.54 -5.56
C ILE A 19 4.07 -1.85 -6.25
N THR A 20 5.35 -2.04 -6.56
CA THR A 20 5.88 -3.32 -7.03
C THR A 20 5.72 -4.39 -5.95
N PHE A 21 6.05 -4.05 -4.71
CA PHE A 21 5.87 -4.94 -3.58
C PHE A 21 4.40 -5.30 -3.37
N TYR A 22 3.51 -4.29 -3.32
CA TYR A 22 2.08 -4.52 -3.08
C TYR A 22 1.44 -5.39 -4.15
N THR A 23 1.72 -5.11 -5.43
CA THR A 23 1.11 -5.87 -6.52
C THR A 23 1.67 -7.29 -6.62
N SER A 24 2.88 -7.53 -6.13
CA SER A 24 3.43 -8.89 -6.06
C SER A 24 2.86 -9.70 -4.89
N LEU A 25 2.38 -9.00 -3.85
CA LEU A 25 1.94 -9.63 -2.60
C LEU A 25 0.45 -9.95 -2.58
N ILE A 26 -0.38 -9.06 -3.09
CA ILE A 26 -1.83 -9.19 -3.12
C ILE A 26 -2.25 -9.83 -4.44
N SER A 27 -3.05 -10.90 -4.37
CA SER A 27 -3.51 -11.61 -5.57
C SER A 27 -4.38 -10.73 -6.46
N ASN A 28 -4.40 -11.02 -7.76
CA ASN A 28 -5.15 -10.28 -8.78
C ASN A 28 -4.85 -8.79 -8.75
N SER A 29 -3.55 -8.46 -8.74
CA SER A 29 -3.06 -7.09 -8.63
C SER A 29 -2.03 -6.83 -9.72
N LYS A 30 -1.98 -5.60 -10.23
CA LYS A 30 -1.00 -5.24 -11.26
C LYS A 30 -0.77 -3.74 -11.31
N ILE A 31 0.40 -3.35 -11.81
CA ILE A 31 0.71 -1.97 -12.16
C ILE A 31 0.14 -1.72 -13.55
N GLU A 32 -0.75 -0.71 -13.68
CA GLU A 32 -1.36 -0.34 -14.95
C GLU A 32 -0.45 0.57 -15.77
N GLY A 33 0.27 1.47 -15.11
CA GLY A 33 1.19 2.38 -15.78
C GLY A 33 1.95 3.26 -14.81
N ILE A 34 3.10 3.75 -15.27
CA ILE A 34 3.96 4.66 -14.49
C ILE A 34 4.38 5.81 -15.41
N ILE A 35 4.20 7.03 -14.93
CA ILE A 35 4.76 8.25 -15.55
C ILE A 35 5.82 8.76 -14.58
N ARG A 36 7.04 8.98 -15.09
CA ARG A 36 8.18 9.39 -14.25
C ARG A 36 8.44 10.88 -14.36
N TRP A 37 8.99 11.47 -13.29
CA TRP A 37 9.52 12.82 -13.35
C TRP A 37 10.67 12.87 -14.36
N GLY A 38 10.65 13.87 -15.24
CA GLY A 38 11.70 14.08 -16.21
C GLY A 38 12.81 14.97 -15.69
N ALA A 39 13.86 15.14 -16.50
CA ALA A 39 14.98 16.03 -16.19
C ALA A 39 14.48 17.48 -16.12
N GLY A 40 14.95 18.24 -15.12
CA GLY A 40 14.61 19.65 -14.96
C GLY A 40 13.19 19.91 -14.44
N GLY A 41 12.42 18.88 -14.14
CA GLY A 41 11.10 19.03 -13.54
C GLY A 41 11.18 19.28 -12.02
N PRO A 42 10.01 19.48 -11.37
CA PRO A 42 9.97 19.73 -9.92
C PRO A 42 10.34 18.51 -9.09
N GLY A 43 10.14 17.30 -9.61
CA GLY A 43 10.50 16.06 -8.93
C GLY A 43 11.87 15.56 -9.37
N LYS A 44 12.43 14.66 -8.55
CA LYS A 44 13.69 14.00 -8.88
C LYS A 44 13.51 13.13 -10.11
N GLU A 45 14.36 13.29 -11.12
CA GLU A 45 14.33 12.51 -12.35
C GLU A 45 14.31 11.01 -12.05
N GLY A 46 13.42 10.29 -12.72
CA GLY A 46 13.28 8.85 -12.61
C GLY A 46 12.33 8.39 -11.50
N THR A 47 12.01 9.24 -10.53
CA THR A 47 10.97 8.92 -9.54
C THR A 47 9.59 9.07 -10.16
N VAL A 48 8.55 8.65 -9.45
CA VAL A 48 7.20 8.52 -10.02
C VAL A 48 6.41 9.80 -9.89
N MET A 49 6.07 10.40 -11.03
CA MET A 49 5.13 11.52 -11.05
C MET A 49 3.70 11.03 -10.79
N ARG A 50 3.29 9.97 -11.47
CA ARG A 50 1.98 9.36 -11.30
C ARG A 50 2.03 7.89 -11.71
N ALA A 51 1.52 7.01 -10.86
CA ALA A 51 1.32 5.62 -11.18
C ALA A 51 -0.14 5.24 -10.94
N ALA A 52 -0.62 4.28 -11.73
CA ALA A 52 -1.91 3.65 -11.54
C ALA A 52 -1.68 2.16 -11.33
N PHE A 53 -2.32 1.57 -10.33
CA PHE A 53 -2.21 0.16 -10.04
C PHE A 53 -3.51 -0.36 -9.44
N THR A 54 -3.67 -1.68 -9.43
CA THR A 54 -4.84 -2.32 -8.81
C THR A 54 -4.39 -3.30 -7.75
N LEU A 55 -5.18 -3.40 -6.69
CA LEU A 55 -5.07 -4.45 -5.68
C LEU A 55 -6.38 -5.20 -5.66
N ASN A 56 -6.34 -6.47 -6.03
CA ASN A 56 -7.54 -7.31 -6.17
C ASN A 56 -8.63 -6.63 -7.03
N GLY A 57 -8.20 -5.95 -8.09
CA GLY A 57 -9.10 -5.25 -9.01
C GLY A 57 -9.55 -3.87 -8.54
N VAL A 58 -9.15 -3.41 -7.36
CA VAL A 58 -9.51 -2.06 -6.86
C VAL A 58 -8.45 -1.07 -7.30
N ASP A 59 -8.90 0.06 -7.85
CA ASP A 59 -8.02 1.10 -8.40
C ASP A 59 -7.35 1.92 -7.32
N TYR A 60 -6.04 2.14 -7.50
CA TYR A 60 -5.21 3.03 -6.70
C TYR A 60 -4.35 3.90 -7.61
N LEU A 61 -4.00 5.07 -7.11
CA LEU A 61 -3.00 5.94 -7.71
C LEU A 61 -1.85 6.11 -6.71
N ALA A 62 -0.67 6.39 -7.22
CA ALA A 62 0.48 6.66 -6.37
C ALA A 62 1.38 7.71 -7.00
N THR A 63 2.16 8.37 -6.17
CA THR A 63 3.10 9.41 -6.62
C THR A 63 4.28 9.47 -5.66
N ASP A 64 5.41 9.96 -6.17
CA ASP A 64 6.50 10.48 -5.35
C ASP A 64 6.36 12.00 -5.32
N SER A 65 6.13 12.57 -4.14
CA SER A 65 6.04 14.01 -4.00
C SER A 65 7.40 14.65 -4.30
N PRO A 66 7.44 15.75 -5.06
CA PRO A 66 8.70 16.49 -5.26
C PRO A 66 9.15 17.22 -3.99
N ALA A 67 8.27 17.43 -3.02
CA ALA A 67 8.57 18.13 -1.78
C ALA A 67 8.54 17.16 -0.60
N VAL A 68 9.37 17.44 0.41
CA VAL A 68 9.29 16.77 1.70
C VAL A 68 8.24 17.49 2.56
N HIS A 69 7.30 16.74 3.12
CA HIS A 69 6.21 17.27 3.93
C HIS A 69 6.43 16.98 5.41
N ALA A 70 5.76 17.75 6.27
CA ALA A 70 5.75 17.51 7.71
C ALA A 70 4.82 16.35 8.10
N PHE A 71 3.97 15.90 7.17
CA PHE A 71 3.05 14.78 7.38
C PHE A 71 3.55 13.55 6.63
N ASP A 72 3.06 12.39 7.03
CA ASP A 72 3.32 11.11 6.40
C ASP A 72 2.06 10.27 6.51
N PHE A 73 2.11 9.00 6.11
CA PHE A 73 1.00 8.09 6.32
C PHE A 73 0.67 7.96 7.81
N THR A 74 -0.62 7.81 8.11
CA THR A 74 -1.09 7.59 9.47
C THR A 74 -1.97 6.33 9.51
N PRO A 75 -1.99 5.59 10.63
CA PRO A 75 -2.79 4.37 10.71
C PRO A 75 -4.30 4.62 10.88
N SER A 76 -4.74 5.88 10.82
CA SER A 76 -6.17 6.19 10.77
C SER A 76 -6.79 5.83 9.42
N MET A 77 -5.98 5.64 8.38
CA MET A 77 -6.39 5.05 7.09
C MET A 77 -5.57 3.79 6.87
N SER A 78 -6.24 2.71 6.50
CA SER A 78 -5.59 1.43 6.24
C SER A 78 -6.11 0.83 4.95
N ILE A 79 -5.25 0.08 4.26
CA ILE A 79 -5.71 -0.84 3.24
C ILE A 79 -6.15 -2.10 3.98
N PHE A 80 -7.42 -2.46 3.81
CA PHE A 80 -8.03 -3.61 4.49
C PHE A 80 -8.10 -4.78 3.53
N VAL A 81 -7.52 -5.91 3.92
CA VAL A 81 -7.51 -7.13 3.09
C VAL A 81 -8.27 -8.23 3.80
N GLU A 82 -9.33 -8.71 3.17
CA GLU A 82 -10.01 -9.93 3.60
C GLU A 82 -9.34 -11.10 2.92
N CYS A 83 -8.70 -11.97 3.68
CA CYS A 83 -7.94 -13.10 3.15
C CYS A 83 -8.83 -14.32 2.98
N ASP A 84 -8.53 -15.17 1.97
CA ASP A 84 -9.29 -16.38 1.69
C ASP A 84 -9.05 -17.47 2.72
N ASN A 85 -7.82 -17.54 3.25
CA ASN A 85 -7.45 -18.59 4.19
C ASN A 85 -6.31 -18.12 5.11
N GLU A 86 -6.05 -18.90 6.12
CA GLU A 86 -5.06 -18.56 7.15
C GLU A 86 -3.63 -18.52 6.58
N ALA A 87 -3.31 -19.39 5.64
CA ALA A 87 -1.98 -19.41 5.02
C ALA A 87 -1.68 -18.10 4.29
N GLU A 88 -2.67 -17.58 3.56
CA GLU A 88 -2.55 -16.28 2.90
C GLU A 88 -2.36 -15.16 3.93
N LEU A 89 -3.21 -15.13 4.95
CA LEU A 89 -3.16 -14.14 6.01
C LEU A 89 -1.77 -14.10 6.66
N ASP A 90 -1.26 -15.27 7.05
CA ASP A 90 0.04 -15.37 7.73
C ASP A 90 1.18 -14.91 6.82
N ARG A 91 1.16 -15.32 5.55
CA ARG A 91 2.18 -14.96 4.57
C ARG A 91 2.21 -13.47 4.28
N VAL A 92 1.04 -12.89 4.01
CA VAL A 92 0.93 -11.48 3.67
C VAL A 92 1.28 -10.61 4.86
N PHE A 93 0.80 -10.95 6.06
CA PHE A 93 1.09 -10.17 7.26
C PHE A 93 2.58 -10.19 7.59
N ALA A 94 3.23 -11.35 7.48
CA ALA A 94 4.68 -11.45 7.72
C ALA A 94 5.47 -10.58 6.74
N ALA A 95 5.11 -10.61 5.45
CA ALA A 95 5.80 -9.80 4.44
C ALA A 95 5.58 -8.29 4.66
N LEU A 96 4.36 -7.87 4.97
CA LEU A 96 4.05 -6.46 5.22
C LEU A 96 4.75 -5.94 6.47
N GLY A 97 4.84 -6.77 7.52
CA GLY A 97 5.43 -6.34 8.79
C GLY A 97 6.94 -6.26 8.79
N GLU A 98 7.61 -6.86 7.80
CA GLU A 98 9.06 -6.87 7.72
C GLU A 98 9.60 -5.45 7.49
N GLY A 99 10.42 -4.96 8.41
CA GLY A 99 10.95 -3.59 8.37
C GLY A 99 9.93 -2.52 8.73
N GLY A 100 8.71 -2.93 9.08
CA GLY A 100 7.64 -2.04 9.51
C GLY A 100 7.40 -2.10 11.01
N LYS A 101 6.14 -1.88 11.40
CA LYS A 101 5.73 -1.88 12.81
C LYS A 101 4.41 -2.62 12.98
N THR A 102 4.38 -3.59 13.87
CA THR A 102 3.14 -4.27 14.25
C THR A 102 2.38 -3.41 15.25
N LEU A 103 1.13 -3.09 14.93
CA LEU A 103 0.21 -2.36 15.82
C LEU A 103 -0.67 -3.33 16.60
N MET A 104 -1.20 -4.37 15.94
CA MET A 104 -1.92 -5.47 16.59
C MET A 104 -1.41 -6.78 15.98
N PRO A 105 -0.76 -7.65 16.77
CA PRO A 105 -0.28 -8.95 16.26
C PRO A 105 -1.44 -9.82 15.75
N LEU A 106 -1.13 -10.78 14.89
CA LEU A 106 -2.14 -11.74 14.43
C LEU A 106 -2.76 -12.46 15.63
N GLY A 107 -4.09 -12.47 15.69
CA GLY A 107 -4.81 -13.11 16.76
C GLY A 107 -6.31 -13.02 16.60
N ASN A 108 -7.02 -13.67 17.52
CA ASN A 108 -8.48 -13.60 17.58
C ASN A 108 -8.85 -12.52 18.60
N TYR A 109 -9.47 -11.45 18.10
CA TYR A 109 -9.89 -10.30 18.93
C TYR A 109 -11.41 -10.30 19.18
N GLY A 110 -12.12 -11.36 18.77
CA GLY A 110 -13.54 -11.54 19.03
C GLY A 110 -14.47 -11.18 17.88
N PHE A 111 -13.97 -10.54 16.81
CA PHE A 111 -14.80 -10.11 15.68
C PHE A 111 -14.54 -10.92 14.41
N SER A 112 -13.51 -11.75 14.37
CA SER A 112 -13.18 -12.63 13.25
C SER A 112 -12.29 -13.77 13.74
N LYS A 113 -12.00 -14.74 12.87
CA LYS A 113 -11.13 -15.87 13.23
C LYS A 113 -9.71 -15.42 13.53
N LYS A 114 -9.20 -14.50 12.71
CA LYS A 114 -7.83 -14.01 12.86
C LYS A 114 -7.70 -12.63 12.22
N PHE A 115 -7.00 -11.74 12.89
CA PHE A 115 -6.84 -10.35 12.45
C PHE A 115 -5.45 -9.85 12.83
N GLY A 116 -4.89 -8.97 12.01
CA GLY A 116 -3.66 -8.26 12.33
C GLY A 116 -3.63 -6.87 11.74
N TRP A 117 -2.85 -6.00 12.34
CA TRP A 117 -2.73 -4.61 11.92
C TRP A 117 -1.28 -4.19 12.03
N CYS A 118 -0.74 -3.62 10.94
CA CYS A 118 0.64 -3.19 10.89
C CYS A 118 0.81 -1.97 9.99
N ASN A 119 1.91 -1.26 10.20
CA ASN A 119 2.46 -0.34 9.20
C ASN A 119 3.57 -1.09 8.46
N ASP A 120 3.61 -0.98 7.14
CA ASP A 120 4.70 -1.58 6.38
C ASP A 120 5.96 -0.71 6.46
N ARG A 121 7.04 -1.15 5.80
CA ARG A 121 8.32 -0.42 5.83
C ARG A 121 8.28 0.94 5.13
N PHE A 122 7.23 1.22 4.37
CA PHE A 122 6.99 2.51 3.73
C PHE A 122 6.09 3.41 4.58
N GLY A 123 5.54 2.91 5.68
CA GLY A 123 4.65 3.63 6.58
C GLY A 123 3.17 3.46 6.29
N VAL A 124 2.79 2.74 5.24
CA VAL A 124 1.38 2.51 4.90
C VAL A 124 0.77 1.50 5.86
N SER A 125 -0.43 1.82 6.34
CA SER A 125 -1.16 0.98 7.30
C SER A 125 -1.99 -0.08 6.59
N TRP A 126 -1.93 -1.31 7.10
CA TRP A 126 -2.65 -2.47 6.59
C TRP A 126 -3.37 -3.19 7.71
N GLN A 127 -4.61 -3.57 7.45
CA GLN A 127 -5.36 -4.46 8.32
C GLN A 127 -5.73 -5.70 7.52
N LEU A 128 -5.41 -6.86 8.06
CA LEU A 128 -5.67 -8.15 7.41
C LEU A 128 -6.63 -8.94 8.27
N ASN A 129 -7.61 -9.55 7.64
CA ASN A 129 -8.68 -10.24 8.33
C ASN A 129 -8.96 -11.60 7.70
N LEU A 130 -9.36 -12.55 8.54
CA LEU A 130 -9.90 -13.84 8.14
C LEU A 130 -11.23 -14.03 8.86
N THR A 131 -12.30 -14.00 8.09
CA THR A 131 -13.65 -14.19 8.60
C THR A 131 -13.91 -15.61 9.07
#